data_c11ffb170ffbc40e07e4d2c2d9aa7074
#
_entry.id   c11ffb170ffbc40e07e4d2c2d9aa7074
#
_cell.length_a   1.000
_cell.length_b   1.000
_cell.length_c   1.000
_cell.angle_alpha   90.00
_cell.angle_beta   90.00
_cell.angle_gamma   90.00
#
_symmetry.space_group_name_H-M   'P 1'
#
loop_
_entity.id
_entity.type
_entity.pdbx_description
1 polymer ?
#
loop_
_entity_poly.entity_id
_entity_poly.type
_entity_poly.pdbx_seq_one_letter_code
_entity_poly.pdbx_strand_id
1 'polypeptide(L)'
;MPPLQISMLDVGQGECIFLKTPANENVLIDGGSTSKKHIADYTILPALKYYGTDHLDYVIMTHTDEDHISGIRELLEEEYPVKNIILPDTLAMRLPEQKTEKREVQEKDRESKKNILEVIKKSNTNVLKISKGDIIKLDRINLSCLHPVKGWDDEDVNSGSIVFALSYEKFTMLFTGDLPGEQEALFMKEVPSPVSILKTAHHGSKNSTTDLFLKMVHPQKAILSAGKNNLYGHPHKETIKRLQKNGADIYGTLWGGAIHIESNGQKYQINYFKNQ
;
A
#
# COMPACT_ATOMS: atom_id res chain seq x y z
N MET A 1 21.55 -5.12 15.65
CA MET A 1 20.52 -5.75 14.82
C MET A 1 20.39 -4.97 13.54
N PRO A 2 20.08 -5.61 12.41
CA PRO A 2 19.79 -4.89 11.18
C PRO A 2 18.59 -3.94 11.40
N PRO A 3 18.50 -2.83 10.68
CA PRO A 3 17.34 -1.94 10.76
C PRO A 3 16.11 -2.55 10.09
N LEU A 4 14.93 -2.04 10.43
CA LEU A 4 13.76 -2.16 9.57
C LEU A 4 14.04 -1.36 8.29
N GLN A 5 13.89 -2.00 7.15
CA GLN A 5 14.01 -1.39 5.83
C GLN A 5 12.64 -1.33 5.17
N ILE A 6 12.27 -0.17 4.65
CA ILE A 6 11.03 0.03 3.90
C ILE A 6 11.40 0.72 2.59
N SER A 7 10.94 0.18 1.47
CA SER A 7 11.20 0.74 0.16
C SER A 7 9.92 0.94 -0.62
N MET A 8 9.61 2.19 -0.92
CA MET A 8 8.61 2.55 -1.90
C MET A 8 9.24 2.46 -3.29
N LEU A 9 8.89 1.44 -4.06
CA LEU A 9 9.46 1.23 -5.39
C LEU A 9 8.86 2.23 -6.40
N ASP A 10 9.66 2.67 -7.37
CA ASP A 10 9.17 3.48 -8.49
C ASP A 10 8.53 2.58 -9.54
N VAL A 11 7.25 2.33 -9.36
CA VAL A 11 6.42 1.55 -10.27
C VAL A 11 5.72 2.41 -11.33
N GLY A 12 6.02 3.71 -11.40
CA GLY A 12 5.25 4.66 -12.18
C GLY A 12 3.92 4.97 -11.51
N GLN A 13 2.81 4.92 -12.26
CA GLN A 13 1.47 5.11 -11.69
C GLN A 13 1.00 3.79 -11.06
N GLY A 14 1.00 3.78 -9.72
CA GLY A 14 0.65 2.61 -8.92
C GLY A 14 1.38 2.60 -7.58
N GLU A 15 1.33 1.47 -6.90
CA GLU A 15 1.91 1.29 -5.58
C GLU A 15 2.67 -0.03 -5.45
N CYS A 16 3.83 0.03 -4.83
CA CYS A 16 4.58 -1.16 -4.44
C CYS A 16 5.52 -0.80 -3.28
N ILE A 17 5.30 -1.42 -2.12
CA ILE A 17 6.09 -1.16 -0.92
C ILE A 17 6.67 -2.46 -0.42
N PHE A 18 7.98 -2.55 -0.34
CA PHE A 18 8.69 -3.69 0.24
C PHE A 18 9.19 -3.34 1.63
N LEU A 19 8.94 -4.25 2.60
CA LEU A 19 9.46 -4.17 3.96
C LEU A 19 10.34 -5.38 4.25
N LYS A 20 11.51 -5.14 4.83
CA LYS A 20 12.37 -6.17 5.41
C LYS A 20 12.57 -5.88 6.88
N THR A 21 12.11 -6.82 7.73
CA THR A 21 12.18 -6.63 9.19
C THR A 21 13.58 -6.94 9.73
N PRO A 22 13.91 -6.49 10.94
CA PRO A 22 15.15 -6.89 11.61
C PRO A 22 15.30 -8.41 11.81
N ALA A 23 14.18 -9.13 11.87
CA ALA A 23 14.13 -10.60 11.95
C ALA A 23 14.18 -11.28 10.55
N ASN A 24 14.41 -10.49 9.49
CA ASN A 24 14.50 -10.95 8.10
C ASN A 24 13.17 -11.46 7.50
N GLU A 25 12.03 -11.00 8.04
CA GLU A 25 10.74 -11.26 7.40
C GLU A 25 10.55 -10.27 6.24
N ASN A 26 10.02 -10.78 5.13
CA ASN A 26 9.86 -10.07 3.86
C ASN A 26 8.38 -9.84 3.59
N VAL A 27 7.96 -8.58 3.52
CA VAL A 27 6.57 -8.18 3.30
C VAL A 27 6.48 -7.29 2.08
N LEU A 28 5.56 -7.60 1.18
CA LEU A 28 5.19 -6.74 0.05
C LEU A 28 3.78 -6.19 0.32
N ILE A 29 3.62 -4.88 0.33
CA ILE A 29 2.33 -4.21 0.39
C ILE A 29 2.06 -3.63 -0.99
N ASP A 30 1.02 -4.13 -1.63
CA ASP A 30 0.70 -3.88 -3.02
C ASP A 30 1.88 -4.17 -3.98
N GLY A 31 1.65 -4.10 -5.24
CA GLY A 31 2.67 -4.34 -6.26
C GLY A 31 2.06 -4.24 -7.63
N GLY A 32 1.65 -3.03 -8.02
CA GLY A 32 1.00 -2.84 -9.30
C GLY A 32 1.38 -1.56 -10.02
N SER A 33 1.00 -1.46 -11.28
CA SER A 33 1.18 -0.29 -12.12
C SER A 33 0.18 -0.27 -13.27
N THR A 34 -0.35 0.92 -13.60
CA THR A 34 -1.09 1.15 -14.84
C THR A 34 -0.23 1.78 -15.94
N SER A 35 0.99 2.20 -15.63
CA SER A 35 1.88 2.87 -16.60
C SER A 35 3.09 2.03 -17.04
N LYS A 36 3.43 0.96 -16.32
CA LYS A 36 4.51 0.03 -16.64
C LYS A 36 3.95 -1.38 -16.83
N LYS A 37 4.50 -2.15 -17.76
CA LYS A 37 4.19 -3.57 -17.99
C LYS A 37 5.31 -4.44 -17.44
N HIS A 38 5.02 -5.71 -17.16
CA HIS A 38 6.01 -6.68 -16.64
C HIS A 38 6.73 -6.13 -15.40
N ILE A 39 5.93 -5.62 -14.48
CA ILE A 39 6.44 -4.92 -13.30
C ILE A 39 7.10 -5.87 -12.33
N ALA A 40 6.69 -7.15 -12.30
CA ALA A 40 7.39 -8.18 -11.55
C ALA A 40 8.84 -8.30 -12.05
N ASP A 41 9.04 -8.53 -13.35
CA ASP A 41 10.35 -8.75 -13.96
C ASP A 41 11.29 -7.55 -13.85
N TYR A 42 10.76 -6.35 -14.12
CA TYR A 42 11.62 -5.17 -14.31
C TYR A 42 11.72 -4.27 -13.08
N THR A 43 10.89 -4.50 -12.06
CA THR A 43 10.89 -3.64 -10.87
C THR A 43 10.90 -4.45 -9.57
N ILE A 44 9.96 -5.38 -9.37
CA ILE A 44 9.80 -6.06 -8.08
C ILE A 44 10.92 -7.09 -7.87
N LEU A 45 11.11 -8.04 -8.78
CA LEU A 45 12.13 -9.08 -8.65
C LEU A 45 13.56 -8.52 -8.56
N PRO A 46 13.96 -7.50 -9.37
CA PRO A 46 15.25 -6.83 -9.17
C PRO A 46 15.40 -6.20 -7.78
N ALA A 47 14.34 -5.58 -7.24
CA ALA A 47 14.38 -5.02 -5.90
C ALA A 47 14.49 -6.12 -4.83
N LEU A 48 13.70 -7.19 -4.91
CA LEU A 48 13.78 -8.33 -3.99
C LEU A 48 15.18 -8.96 -4.01
N LYS A 49 15.76 -9.13 -5.20
CA LYS A 49 17.14 -9.62 -5.38
C LYS A 49 18.17 -8.69 -4.74
N TYR A 50 18.00 -7.37 -4.90
CA TYR A 50 18.87 -6.38 -4.26
C TYR A 50 18.85 -6.50 -2.74
N TYR A 51 17.67 -6.75 -2.14
CA TYR A 51 17.51 -6.98 -0.70
C TYR A 51 17.89 -8.41 -0.26
N GLY A 52 18.37 -9.27 -1.16
CA GLY A 52 18.73 -10.65 -0.86
C GLY A 52 17.53 -11.48 -0.41
N THR A 53 16.38 -11.31 -1.08
CA THR A 53 15.12 -11.96 -0.75
C THR A 53 14.75 -12.94 -1.86
N ASP A 54 14.48 -14.17 -1.49
CA ASP A 54 14.10 -15.29 -2.38
C ASP A 54 12.66 -15.76 -2.16
N HIS A 55 11.97 -15.18 -1.18
CA HIS A 55 10.56 -15.44 -0.88
C HIS A 55 9.91 -14.24 -0.20
N LEU A 56 8.58 -14.22 -0.18
CA LEU A 56 7.78 -13.27 0.58
C LEU A 56 7.03 -14.03 1.70
N ASP A 57 7.19 -13.59 2.94
CA ASP A 57 6.43 -14.12 4.07
C ASP A 57 4.98 -13.65 3.99
N TYR A 58 4.79 -12.41 3.57
CA TYR A 58 3.46 -11.80 3.39
C TYR A 58 3.41 -10.95 2.13
N VAL A 59 2.32 -11.09 1.40
CA VAL A 59 1.85 -10.13 0.38
C VAL A 59 0.54 -9.55 0.90
N ILE A 60 0.48 -8.25 1.07
CA ILE A 60 -0.72 -7.55 1.53
C ILE A 60 -1.29 -6.79 0.34
N MET A 61 -2.51 -7.13 -0.05
CA MET A 61 -3.25 -6.42 -1.09
C MET A 61 -4.24 -5.49 -0.40
N THR A 62 -4.03 -4.19 -0.50
CA THR A 62 -4.92 -3.21 0.13
C THR A 62 -6.30 -3.23 -0.50
N HIS A 63 -6.39 -3.35 -1.81
CA HIS A 63 -7.58 -3.51 -2.63
C HIS A 63 -7.22 -4.15 -3.98
N THR A 64 -8.12 -4.19 -4.97
CA THR A 64 -7.94 -5.00 -6.18
C THR A 64 -7.79 -4.21 -7.48
N ASP A 65 -7.46 -2.93 -7.43
CA ASP A 65 -7.18 -2.14 -8.63
C ASP A 65 -5.85 -2.52 -9.28
N GLU A 66 -5.76 -2.48 -10.59
CA GLU A 66 -4.60 -2.94 -11.37
C GLU A 66 -3.29 -2.27 -10.97
N ASP A 67 -3.33 -1.01 -10.59
CA ASP A 67 -2.14 -0.29 -10.12
C ASP A 67 -1.67 -0.69 -8.71
N HIS A 68 -2.37 -1.63 -8.08
CA HIS A 68 -1.98 -2.25 -6.81
C HIS A 68 -1.68 -3.75 -6.93
N ILE A 69 -2.24 -4.44 -7.95
CA ILE A 69 -2.17 -5.90 -8.01
C ILE A 69 -1.47 -6.49 -9.25
N SER A 70 -1.23 -5.72 -10.31
CA SER A 70 -0.74 -6.28 -11.58
C SER A 70 0.58 -7.06 -11.43
N GLY A 71 1.56 -6.54 -10.70
CA GLY A 71 2.82 -7.23 -10.45
C GLY A 71 2.70 -8.37 -9.43
N ILE A 72 1.76 -8.28 -8.46
CA ILE A 72 1.47 -9.42 -7.58
C ILE A 72 0.95 -10.59 -8.40
N ARG A 73 0.04 -10.32 -9.37
CA ARG A 73 -0.45 -11.33 -10.28
C ARG A 73 0.68 -11.98 -11.08
N GLU A 74 1.56 -11.16 -11.68
CA GLU A 74 2.75 -11.63 -12.41
C GLU A 74 3.64 -12.51 -11.53
N LEU A 75 3.96 -12.09 -10.28
CA LEU A 75 4.75 -12.89 -9.34
C LEU A 75 4.13 -14.26 -9.04
N LEU A 76 2.82 -14.31 -8.85
CA LEU A 76 2.11 -15.56 -8.55
C LEU A 76 2.00 -16.47 -9.80
N GLU A 77 1.83 -15.90 -10.99
CA GLU A 77 1.84 -16.63 -12.26
C GLU A 77 3.22 -17.23 -12.57
N GLU A 78 4.29 -16.58 -12.12
CA GLU A 78 5.68 -17.04 -12.21
C GLU A 78 6.08 -17.97 -11.03
N GLU A 79 5.11 -18.35 -10.20
CA GLU A 79 5.31 -19.25 -9.05
C GLU A 79 6.37 -18.72 -8.05
N TYR A 80 6.56 -17.38 -7.97
CA TYR A 80 7.45 -16.81 -6.95
C TYR A 80 6.98 -17.20 -5.55
N PRO A 81 7.88 -17.66 -4.64
CA PRO A 81 7.47 -18.18 -3.34
C PRO A 81 6.81 -17.11 -2.45
N VAL A 82 5.52 -17.24 -2.21
CA VAL A 82 4.72 -16.41 -1.30
C VAL A 82 4.07 -17.31 -0.26
N LYS A 83 4.33 -17.08 1.02
CA LYS A 83 3.75 -17.90 2.10
C LYS A 83 2.31 -17.53 2.40
N ASN A 84 2.04 -16.23 2.56
CA ASN A 84 0.74 -15.74 2.95
C ASN A 84 0.32 -14.55 2.10
N ILE A 85 -0.94 -14.53 1.64
CA ILE A 85 -1.59 -13.37 1.04
C ILE A 85 -2.64 -12.86 2.02
N ILE A 86 -2.61 -11.55 2.27
CA ILE A 86 -3.54 -10.86 3.15
C ILE A 86 -4.47 -10.00 2.31
N LEU A 87 -5.77 -10.19 2.50
CA LEU A 87 -6.84 -9.50 1.81
C LEU A 87 -7.75 -8.76 2.81
N PRO A 88 -8.40 -7.66 2.43
CA PRO A 88 -9.41 -7.04 3.28
C PRO A 88 -10.62 -7.96 3.46
N ASP A 89 -11.17 -8.04 4.68
CA ASP A 89 -12.42 -8.76 4.94
C ASP A 89 -13.63 -7.89 4.57
N THR A 90 -13.82 -7.69 3.28
CA THR A 90 -14.91 -6.91 2.71
C THR A 90 -15.88 -7.79 1.91
N LEU A 91 -17.14 -7.38 1.78
CA LEU A 91 -18.08 -8.03 0.87
C LEU A 91 -17.66 -7.85 -0.60
N ALA A 92 -16.97 -6.75 -0.92
CA ALA A 92 -16.37 -6.53 -2.22
C ALA A 92 -15.37 -7.64 -2.61
N MET A 93 -14.76 -8.36 -1.68
CA MET A 93 -13.93 -9.54 -1.96
C MET A 93 -14.74 -10.81 -2.25
N ARG A 94 -16.05 -10.74 -2.25
CA ARG A 94 -16.93 -11.78 -2.77
C ARG A 94 -17.23 -11.46 -4.23
N LEU A 95 -17.11 -12.45 -5.11
CA LEU A 95 -17.51 -12.28 -6.51
C LEU A 95 -19.03 -12.05 -6.54
N PRO A 96 -19.52 -11.00 -7.22
CA PRO A 96 -20.95 -10.76 -7.32
C PRO A 96 -21.62 -11.86 -8.13
N GLU A 97 -22.68 -12.46 -7.60
CA GLU A 97 -23.46 -13.51 -8.27
C GLU A 97 -24.40 -13.00 -9.36
N GLN A 98 -24.60 -11.68 -9.49
CA GLN A 98 -25.52 -11.11 -10.46
C GLN A 98 -24.99 -9.83 -11.11
N LYS A 99 -25.31 -9.68 -12.41
CA LYS A 99 -25.06 -8.48 -13.22
C LYS A 99 -25.92 -7.32 -12.74
N THR A 100 -25.33 -6.29 -12.20
CA THR A 100 -25.93 -4.96 -12.12
C THR A 100 -25.41 -4.11 -13.27
N GLU A 101 -26.33 -3.53 -14.04
CA GLU A 101 -26.03 -2.68 -15.19
C GLU A 101 -25.41 -1.35 -14.76
N LYS A 102 -24.10 -1.29 -14.57
CA LYS A 102 -23.39 0.01 -14.44
C LYS A 102 -21.96 -0.08 -14.98
N ARG A 103 -21.73 0.68 -16.08
CA ARG A 103 -20.52 1.27 -16.66
C ARG A 103 -19.26 0.38 -16.91
N GLU A 104 -18.63 0.62 -18.09
CA GLU A 104 -17.40 -0.02 -18.59
C GLU A 104 -16.22 -0.06 -17.59
N VAL A 105 -16.07 0.97 -16.72
CA VAL A 105 -15.04 1.02 -15.66
C VAL A 105 -15.25 -0.09 -14.63
N GLN A 106 -16.49 -0.34 -14.21
CA GLN A 106 -16.80 -1.40 -13.24
C GLN A 106 -16.62 -2.81 -13.81
N GLU A 107 -16.72 -2.96 -15.12
CA GLU A 107 -16.51 -4.25 -15.78
C GLU A 107 -15.03 -4.63 -15.79
N LYS A 108 -14.14 -3.68 -16.06
CA LYS A 108 -12.69 -3.84 -16.03
C LYS A 108 -12.16 -4.17 -14.62
N ASP A 109 -12.64 -3.46 -13.59
CA ASP A 109 -12.25 -3.70 -12.20
C ASP A 109 -12.76 -5.05 -11.71
N ARG A 110 -13.94 -5.49 -12.16
CA ARG A 110 -14.47 -6.84 -11.91
C ARG A 110 -13.63 -7.92 -12.55
N GLU A 111 -13.18 -7.71 -13.78
CA GLU A 111 -12.31 -8.66 -14.48
C GLU A 111 -10.95 -8.77 -13.81
N SER A 112 -10.33 -7.65 -13.47
CA SER A 112 -9.07 -7.60 -12.76
C SER A 112 -9.13 -8.36 -11.43
N LYS A 113 -10.14 -8.07 -10.62
CA LYS A 113 -10.41 -8.75 -9.36
C LYS A 113 -10.64 -10.26 -9.54
N LYS A 114 -11.45 -10.65 -10.55
CA LYS A 114 -11.69 -12.06 -10.85
C LYS A 114 -10.39 -12.77 -11.20
N ASN A 115 -9.59 -12.16 -12.07
CA ASN A 115 -8.33 -12.72 -12.52
C ASN A 115 -7.36 -12.93 -11.36
N ILE A 116 -7.15 -11.94 -10.49
CA ILE A 116 -6.23 -12.10 -9.36
C ILE A 116 -6.73 -13.15 -8.35
N LEU A 117 -8.03 -13.22 -8.07
CA LEU A 117 -8.58 -14.23 -7.15
C LEU A 117 -8.47 -15.64 -7.72
N GLU A 118 -8.57 -15.82 -9.06
CA GLU A 118 -8.33 -17.10 -9.72
C GLU A 118 -6.86 -17.52 -9.64
N VAL A 119 -5.93 -16.58 -9.82
CA VAL A 119 -4.48 -16.83 -9.69
C VAL A 119 -4.13 -17.20 -8.25
N ILE A 120 -4.62 -16.45 -7.27
CA ILE A 120 -4.45 -16.76 -5.83
C ILE A 120 -4.99 -18.16 -5.51
N LYS A 121 -6.16 -18.51 -6.02
CA LYS A 121 -6.76 -19.84 -5.78
C LYS A 121 -5.92 -20.99 -6.37
N LYS A 122 -5.18 -20.73 -7.44
CA LYS A 122 -4.29 -21.72 -8.07
C LYS A 122 -2.91 -21.77 -7.41
N SER A 123 -2.51 -20.71 -6.72
CA SER A 123 -1.23 -20.66 -6.01
C SER A 123 -1.28 -21.52 -4.75
N ASN A 124 -0.12 -22.01 -4.32
CA ASN A 124 0.02 -22.76 -3.06
C ASN A 124 0.27 -21.82 -1.86
N THR A 125 -0.51 -20.75 -1.78
CA THR A 125 -0.32 -19.65 -0.83
C THR A 125 -1.48 -19.64 0.18
N ASN A 126 -1.18 -19.44 1.47
CA ASN A 126 -2.22 -19.24 2.48
C ASN A 126 -2.92 -17.90 2.29
N VAL A 127 -4.24 -17.91 2.34
CA VAL A 127 -5.03 -16.67 2.24
C VAL A 127 -5.61 -16.31 3.61
N LEU A 128 -5.27 -15.11 4.07
CA LEU A 128 -5.76 -14.52 5.31
C LEU A 128 -6.64 -13.32 5.00
N LYS A 129 -7.72 -13.15 5.73
CA LYS A 129 -8.54 -11.95 5.67
C LYS A 129 -8.39 -11.17 6.95
N ILE A 130 -8.28 -9.86 6.82
CA ILE A 130 -8.13 -8.97 7.97
C ILE A 130 -9.11 -7.81 7.93
N SER A 131 -9.41 -7.33 9.11
CA SER A 131 -10.33 -6.22 9.36
C SER A 131 -9.82 -5.38 10.53
N LYS A 132 -10.46 -4.26 10.76
CA LYS A 132 -10.16 -3.36 11.87
C LYS A 132 -10.06 -4.11 13.20
N GLY A 133 -8.95 -3.89 13.89
CA GLY A 133 -8.60 -4.53 15.16
C GLY A 133 -7.64 -5.71 15.04
N ASP A 134 -7.46 -6.28 13.84
CA ASP A 134 -6.49 -7.34 13.62
C ASP A 134 -5.06 -6.78 13.60
N ILE A 135 -4.09 -7.59 14.05
CA ILE A 135 -2.68 -7.21 14.13
C ILE A 135 -1.83 -8.30 13.49
N ILE A 136 -1.02 -7.94 12.51
CA ILE A 136 0.06 -8.78 12.00
C ILE A 136 1.31 -8.47 12.81
N LYS A 137 1.82 -9.47 13.51
CA LYS A 137 3.04 -9.34 14.32
C LYS A 137 4.24 -9.83 13.52
N LEU A 138 5.22 -8.95 13.34
CA LEU A 138 6.47 -9.18 12.63
C LEU A 138 7.62 -8.91 13.61
N ASP A 139 7.99 -9.91 14.41
CA ASP A 139 8.93 -9.76 15.53
C ASP A 139 8.52 -8.63 16.48
N ARG A 140 9.28 -7.53 16.52
CA ARG A 140 9.01 -6.33 17.33
C ARG A 140 8.17 -5.26 16.63
N ILE A 141 7.70 -5.56 15.44
CA ILE A 141 6.91 -4.66 14.62
C ILE A 141 5.46 -5.15 14.60
N ASN A 142 4.54 -4.23 14.80
CA ASN A 142 3.12 -4.51 14.65
C ASN A 142 2.57 -3.74 13.45
N LEU A 143 1.82 -4.43 12.60
CA LEU A 143 0.95 -3.82 11.59
C LEU A 143 -0.48 -3.94 12.10
N SER A 144 -1.02 -2.87 12.67
CA SER A 144 -2.39 -2.84 13.19
C SER A 144 -3.35 -2.40 12.09
N CYS A 145 -4.35 -3.22 11.77
CA CYS A 145 -5.38 -2.90 10.80
C CYS A 145 -6.38 -1.91 11.42
N LEU A 146 -6.51 -0.75 10.81
CA LEU A 146 -7.42 0.33 11.25
C LEU A 146 -8.68 0.41 10.39
N HIS A 147 -8.66 -0.13 9.18
CA HIS A 147 -9.74 -0.22 8.21
C HIS A 147 -9.45 -1.37 7.24
N PRO A 148 -10.48 -2.02 6.66
CA PRO A 148 -11.92 -1.85 6.84
C PRO A 148 -12.46 -2.50 8.12
N VAL A 149 -13.68 -2.13 8.53
CA VAL A 149 -14.42 -2.92 9.52
C VAL A 149 -14.83 -4.24 8.88
N LYS A 150 -14.98 -5.28 9.70
CA LYS A 150 -15.36 -6.61 9.22
C LYS A 150 -16.65 -6.58 8.40
N GLY A 151 -16.59 -7.19 7.21
CA GLY A 151 -17.75 -7.24 6.31
C GLY A 151 -18.11 -5.89 5.69
N TRP A 152 -17.14 -4.97 5.56
CA TRP A 152 -17.33 -3.70 4.87
C TRP A 152 -18.02 -3.90 3.53
N ASP A 153 -19.09 -3.17 3.30
CA ASP A 153 -19.91 -3.26 2.11
C ASP A 153 -20.03 -1.88 1.46
N ASP A 154 -19.27 -1.69 0.41
CA ASP A 154 -19.32 -0.51 -0.43
C ASP A 154 -19.04 -0.95 -1.88
N GLU A 155 -19.70 -0.29 -2.83
CA GLU A 155 -19.48 -0.55 -4.26
C GLU A 155 -18.13 -0.03 -4.75
N ASP A 156 -17.57 0.96 -4.06
CA ASP A 156 -16.25 1.51 -4.36
C ASP A 156 -15.14 0.63 -3.74
N VAL A 157 -14.35 0.01 -4.60
CA VAL A 157 -13.24 -0.85 -4.21
C VAL A 157 -12.23 -0.11 -3.33
N ASN A 158 -11.99 1.16 -3.62
CA ASN A 158 -11.06 2.01 -2.86
C ASN A 158 -11.55 2.25 -1.43
N SER A 159 -12.86 2.34 -1.23
CA SER A 159 -13.44 2.53 0.11
C SER A 159 -13.16 1.35 1.06
N GLY A 160 -12.87 0.18 0.51
CA GLY A 160 -12.48 -1.03 1.24
C GLY A 160 -10.98 -1.20 1.42
N SER A 161 -10.16 -0.23 1.02
CA SER A 161 -8.69 -0.31 1.14
C SER A 161 -8.25 -0.60 2.57
N ILE A 162 -7.29 -1.53 2.72
CA ILE A 162 -6.70 -1.77 4.04
C ILE A 162 -5.88 -0.55 4.46
N VAL A 163 -6.13 -0.07 5.67
CA VAL A 163 -5.31 0.94 6.34
C VAL A 163 -4.54 0.29 7.48
N PHE A 164 -3.22 0.42 7.46
CA PHE A 164 -2.34 -0.08 8.50
C PHE A 164 -1.58 1.02 9.23
N ALA A 165 -1.49 0.89 10.54
CA ALA A 165 -0.49 1.57 11.34
C ALA A 165 0.65 0.59 11.65
N LEU A 166 1.84 0.85 11.13
CA LEU A 166 3.07 0.19 11.53
C LEU A 166 3.61 0.86 12.79
N SER A 167 3.89 0.07 13.81
CA SER A 167 4.54 0.52 15.04
C SER A 167 5.81 -0.29 15.30
N TYR A 168 6.93 0.41 15.43
CA TYR A 168 8.22 -0.14 15.81
C TYR A 168 8.87 0.78 16.84
N GLU A 169 8.68 0.48 18.11
CA GLU A 169 9.06 1.33 19.24
C GLU A 169 8.51 2.78 19.12
N LYS A 170 9.36 3.79 18.83
CA LYS A 170 8.94 5.19 18.59
C LYS A 170 8.66 5.50 17.12
N PHE A 171 9.08 4.64 16.22
CA PHE A 171 8.84 4.81 14.81
C PHE A 171 7.43 4.35 14.44
N THR A 172 6.69 5.19 13.75
CA THR A 172 5.33 4.90 13.27
C THR A 172 5.20 5.25 11.81
N MET A 173 4.55 4.38 11.03
CA MET A 173 4.22 4.67 9.64
C MET A 173 2.76 4.29 9.37
N LEU A 174 2.04 5.15 8.69
CA LEU A 174 0.67 4.91 8.31
C LEU A 174 0.58 4.65 6.80
N PHE A 175 -0.01 3.51 6.44
CA PHE A 175 -0.32 3.12 5.07
C PHE A 175 -1.82 3.24 4.87
N THR A 176 -2.26 3.98 3.87
CA THR A 176 -3.66 4.33 3.68
C THR A 176 -4.27 3.77 2.40
N GLY A 177 -3.50 2.98 1.62
CA GLY A 177 -3.95 2.48 0.33
C GLY A 177 -4.52 3.62 -0.52
N ASP A 178 -5.65 3.38 -1.14
CA ASP A 178 -6.36 4.37 -1.96
C ASP A 178 -7.66 4.88 -1.31
N LEU A 179 -7.72 4.80 0.03
CA LEU A 179 -8.90 5.16 0.80
C LEU A 179 -9.38 6.59 0.51
N PRO A 180 -10.67 6.80 0.16
CA PRO A 180 -11.27 8.12 0.02
C PRO A 180 -11.33 8.87 1.35
N GLY A 181 -11.28 10.21 1.28
CA GLY A 181 -11.22 11.07 2.45
C GLY A 181 -12.45 11.01 3.38
N GLU A 182 -13.59 10.61 2.85
CA GLU A 182 -14.82 10.47 3.64
C GLU A 182 -14.75 9.30 4.65
N GLN A 183 -13.94 8.26 4.38
CA GLN A 183 -13.72 7.14 5.30
C GLN A 183 -12.65 7.43 6.36
N GLU A 184 -11.85 8.47 6.24
CA GLU A 184 -10.77 8.79 7.18
C GLU A 184 -11.28 8.99 8.62
N ALA A 185 -12.51 9.51 8.78
CA ALA A 185 -13.14 9.71 10.07
C ALA A 185 -13.37 8.41 10.87
N LEU A 186 -13.40 7.24 10.18
CA LEU A 186 -13.67 5.93 10.79
C LEU A 186 -12.52 5.41 11.64
N PHE A 187 -11.29 5.91 11.40
CA PHE A 187 -10.11 5.38 12.09
C PHE A 187 -9.11 6.46 12.56
N MET A 188 -9.18 7.70 12.06
CA MET A 188 -8.16 8.72 12.33
C MET A 188 -7.90 8.98 13.82
N LYS A 189 -8.88 8.76 14.71
CA LYS A 189 -8.73 8.91 16.16
C LYS A 189 -7.93 7.79 16.82
N GLU A 190 -7.75 6.67 16.12
CA GLU A 190 -7.02 5.48 16.60
C GLU A 190 -5.57 5.46 16.11
N VAL A 191 -5.24 6.39 15.20
CA VAL A 191 -3.87 6.52 14.68
C VAL A 191 -2.97 7.10 15.77
N PRO A 192 -1.81 6.47 16.06
CA PRO A 192 -0.80 7.09 16.92
C PRO A 192 -0.38 8.46 16.36
N SER A 193 -0.39 9.50 17.17
CA SER A 193 -0.02 10.86 16.73
C SER A 193 1.07 11.42 17.65
N PRO A 194 2.12 12.07 17.12
CA PRO A 194 2.40 12.28 15.69
C PRO A 194 2.86 11.01 14.96
N VAL A 195 2.52 10.91 13.66
CA VAL A 195 3.01 9.83 12.78
C VAL A 195 4.37 10.23 12.21
N SER A 196 5.35 9.33 12.27
CA SER A 196 6.66 9.59 11.68
C SER A 196 6.57 9.76 10.16
N ILE A 197 5.87 8.84 9.49
CA ILE A 197 5.70 8.85 8.03
C ILE A 197 4.26 8.48 7.66
N LEU A 198 3.64 9.28 6.80
CA LEU A 198 2.36 8.98 6.15
C LEU A 198 2.61 8.58 4.69
N LYS A 199 2.19 7.38 4.27
CA LYS A 199 1.93 7.11 2.86
C LYS A 199 0.58 7.74 2.52
N THR A 200 0.59 8.76 1.67
CA THR A 200 -0.64 9.47 1.30
C THR A 200 -1.59 8.58 0.50
N ALA A 201 -2.86 8.68 0.78
CA ALA A 201 -3.87 7.88 0.09
C ALA A 201 -3.99 8.25 -1.39
N HIS A 202 -4.32 7.25 -2.20
CA HIS A 202 -4.71 7.37 -3.60
C HIS A 202 -3.75 8.24 -4.42
N HIS A 203 -2.46 7.92 -4.33
CA HIS A 203 -1.36 8.57 -5.06
C HIS A 203 -1.32 10.10 -4.90
N GLY A 204 -1.94 10.65 -3.86
CA GLY A 204 -2.09 12.09 -3.66
C GLY A 204 -3.30 12.69 -4.35
N SER A 205 -4.39 11.94 -4.50
CA SER A 205 -5.69 12.44 -4.96
C SER A 205 -6.18 13.61 -4.10
N LYS A 206 -6.82 14.59 -4.71
CA LYS A 206 -7.46 15.71 -3.98
C LYS A 206 -8.63 15.27 -3.11
N ASN A 207 -9.22 14.11 -3.42
CA ASN A 207 -10.36 13.54 -2.72
C ASN A 207 -9.97 12.68 -1.49
N SER A 208 -8.67 12.56 -1.19
CA SER A 208 -8.11 11.82 -0.07
C SER A 208 -7.16 12.67 0.75
N THR A 209 -6.69 12.20 1.89
CA THR A 209 -5.72 12.90 2.76
C THR A 209 -6.22 14.30 3.12
N THR A 210 -7.37 14.36 3.80
CA THR A 210 -8.08 15.61 4.12
C THR A 210 -7.31 16.48 5.13
N ASP A 211 -7.61 17.79 5.18
CA ASP A 211 -7.00 18.71 6.14
C ASP A 211 -7.33 18.32 7.59
N LEU A 212 -8.54 17.79 7.85
CA LEU A 212 -8.93 17.27 9.16
C LEU A 212 -8.09 16.07 9.56
N PHE A 213 -7.92 15.09 8.66
CA PHE A 213 -7.10 13.92 8.86
C PHE A 213 -5.65 14.31 9.17
N LEU A 214 -5.05 15.18 8.37
CA LEU A 214 -3.68 15.65 8.59
C LEU A 214 -3.49 16.35 9.92
N LYS A 215 -4.47 17.14 10.37
CA LYS A 215 -4.45 17.78 11.70
C LYS A 215 -4.55 16.77 12.84
N MET A 216 -5.17 15.63 12.64
CA MET A 216 -5.28 14.57 13.65
C MET A 216 -4.01 13.73 13.74
N VAL A 217 -3.44 13.33 12.60
CA VAL A 217 -2.32 12.39 12.56
C VAL A 217 -0.95 13.06 12.64
N HIS A 218 -0.86 14.37 12.34
CA HIS A 218 0.36 15.19 12.39
C HIS A 218 1.58 14.49 11.77
N PRO A 219 1.58 14.14 10.48
CA PRO A 219 2.69 13.41 9.89
C PRO A 219 3.93 14.31 9.79
N GLN A 220 5.08 13.82 10.28
CA GLN A 220 6.34 14.53 10.10
C GLN A 220 6.79 14.52 8.63
N LYS A 221 6.58 13.40 7.95
CA LYS A 221 6.88 13.21 6.54
C LYS A 221 5.72 12.56 5.81
N ALA A 222 5.57 12.88 4.53
CA ALA A 222 4.57 12.29 3.66
C ALA A 222 5.24 11.70 2.42
N ILE A 223 4.83 10.49 2.04
CA ILE A 223 5.32 9.81 0.84
C ILE A 223 4.18 9.69 -0.17
N LEU A 224 4.49 9.97 -1.42
CA LEU A 224 3.63 9.87 -2.58
C LEU A 224 4.19 8.84 -3.56
N SER A 225 3.40 7.85 -3.94
CA SER A 225 3.68 6.96 -5.06
C SER A 225 2.86 7.41 -6.25
N ALA A 226 3.48 7.91 -7.30
CA ALA A 226 2.80 8.35 -8.51
C ALA A 226 3.77 8.38 -9.69
N GLY A 227 3.25 8.18 -10.90
CA GLY A 227 4.02 8.27 -12.13
C GLY A 227 4.21 9.72 -12.61
N LYS A 228 5.33 9.97 -13.30
CA LYS A 228 5.50 11.25 -14.03
C LYS A 228 4.48 11.32 -15.16
N ASN A 229 3.84 12.48 -15.33
CA ASN A 229 2.88 12.75 -16.42
C ASN A 229 1.73 11.73 -16.47
N ASN A 230 1.28 11.23 -15.30
CA ASN A 230 0.15 10.33 -15.24
C ASN A 230 -1.16 11.00 -15.67
N LEU A 231 -2.09 10.20 -16.18
CA LEU A 231 -3.37 10.69 -16.74
C LEU A 231 -4.31 11.27 -15.68
N TYR A 232 -4.11 10.91 -14.40
CA TYR A 232 -4.95 11.36 -13.28
C TYR A 232 -4.54 12.70 -12.73
N GLY A 233 -3.37 13.22 -13.11
CA GLY A 233 -2.79 14.46 -12.57
C GLY A 233 -2.32 14.31 -11.12
N HIS A 234 -2.09 13.10 -10.64
CA HIS A 234 -1.57 12.82 -9.30
C HIS A 234 -0.06 13.12 -9.19
N PRO A 235 0.40 13.61 -8.04
CA PRO A 235 -0.39 14.15 -6.93
C PRO A 235 -1.03 15.50 -7.30
N HIS A 236 -2.28 15.70 -6.87
CA HIS A 236 -2.97 16.98 -7.08
C HIS A 236 -2.32 18.09 -6.26
N LYS A 237 -2.33 19.30 -6.81
CA LYS A 237 -1.76 20.49 -6.15
C LYS A 237 -2.43 20.79 -4.80
N GLU A 238 -3.70 20.47 -4.67
CA GLU A 238 -4.48 20.63 -3.45
C GLU A 238 -3.94 19.75 -2.33
N THR A 239 -3.59 18.50 -2.63
CA THR A 239 -3.02 17.56 -1.67
C THR A 239 -1.62 18.01 -1.23
N ILE A 240 -0.77 18.42 -2.17
CA ILE A 240 0.54 19.00 -1.85
C ILE A 240 0.41 20.21 -0.92
N LYS A 241 -0.50 21.15 -1.23
CA LYS A 241 -0.74 22.33 -0.39
C LYS A 241 -1.21 21.94 1.01
N ARG A 242 -2.10 20.95 1.14
CA ARG A 242 -2.57 20.46 2.45
C ARG A 242 -1.43 19.87 3.28
N LEU A 243 -0.59 19.05 2.69
CA LEU A 243 0.58 18.46 3.34
C LEU A 243 1.56 19.54 3.81
N GLN A 244 1.91 20.50 2.95
CA GLN A 244 2.78 21.64 3.28
C GLN A 244 2.22 22.51 4.41
N LYS A 245 0.92 22.84 4.34
CA LYS A 245 0.23 23.60 5.37
C LYS A 245 0.27 22.93 6.74
N ASN A 246 0.24 21.59 6.77
CA ASN A 246 0.30 20.79 7.99
C ASN A 246 1.75 20.44 8.39
N GLY A 247 2.78 21.02 7.73
CA GLY A 247 4.18 20.94 8.14
C GLY A 247 4.89 19.63 7.75
N ALA A 248 4.32 18.80 6.89
CA ALA A 248 4.94 17.57 6.46
C ALA A 248 6.03 17.81 5.39
N ASP A 249 7.22 17.21 5.56
CA ASP A 249 8.20 17.10 4.48
C ASP A 249 7.71 16.08 3.45
N ILE A 250 7.74 16.41 2.18
CA ILE A 250 7.11 15.61 1.11
C ILE A 250 8.16 14.92 0.25
N TYR A 251 8.00 13.61 0.08
CA TYR A 251 8.78 12.76 -0.81
C TYR A 251 7.86 12.12 -1.85
N GLY A 252 8.31 12.00 -3.10
CA GLY A 252 7.51 11.38 -4.15
C GLY A 252 8.35 10.59 -5.14
N THR A 253 7.91 9.40 -5.52
CA THR A 253 8.62 8.56 -6.49
C THR A 253 8.79 9.27 -7.84
N LEU A 254 7.83 10.09 -8.23
CA LEU A 254 7.86 10.88 -9.47
C LEU A 254 8.99 11.92 -9.52
N TRP A 255 9.58 12.31 -8.37
CA TRP A 255 10.63 13.33 -8.32
C TRP A 255 12.04 12.75 -8.22
N GLY A 256 12.23 11.69 -7.47
CA GLY A 256 13.54 11.14 -7.17
C GLY A 256 13.68 9.63 -7.40
N GLY A 257 12.67 8.95 -7.93
CA GLY A 257 12.66 7.50 -8.05
C GLY A 257 12.27 6.81 -6.74
N ALA A 258 12.71 5.57 -6.56
CA ALA A 258 12.39 4.80 -5.37
C ALA A 258 12.85 5.49 -4.08
N ILE A 259 12.06 5.35 -3.02
CA ILE A 259 12.32 5.95 -1.71
C ILE A 259 12.68 4.84 -0.73
N HIS A 260 13.79 4.99 -0.03
CA HIS A 260 14.28 4.06 0.96
C HIS A 260 14.24 4.66 2.36
N ILE A 261 13.71 3.90 3.31
CA ILE A 261 13.58 4.26 4.72
C ILE A 261 14.27 3.19 5.55
N GLU A 262 15.09 3.60 6.49
CA GLU A 262 15.66 2.72 7.51
C GLU A 262 15.28 3.22 8.89
N SER A 263 14.91 2.29 9.78
CA SER A 263 14.59 2.61 11.17
C SER A 263 15.14 1.56 12.13
N ASN A 264 15.70 2.02 13.24
CA ASN A 264 16.04 1.15 14.37
C ASN A 264 14.98 1.19 15.49
N GLY A 265 13.81 1.75 15.20
CA GLY A 265 12.72 1.96 16.14
C GLY A 265 12.80 3.27 16.94
N GLN A 266 14.00 3.82 17.17
CA GLN A 266 14.20 5.09 17.90
C GLN A 266 14.42 6.27 16.98
N LYS A 267 15.13 6.02 15.86
CA LYS A 267 15.45 6.99 14.83
C LYS A 267 15.17 6.38 13.47
N TYR A 268 14.94 7.22 12.49
CA TYR A 268 14.79 6.80 11.11
C TYR A 268 15.47 7.79 10.17
N GLN A 269 15.80 7.32 8.98
CA GLN A 269 16.28 8.12 7.86
C GLN A 269 15.46 7.78 6.61
N ILE A 270 15.31 8.76 5.73
CA ILE A 270 14.60 8.63 4.47
C ILE A 270 15.46 9.24 3.36
N ASN A 271 15.63 8.50 2.28
CA ASN A 271 16.44 8.91 1.13
C ASN A 271 15.81 8.42 -0.17
N TYR A 272 16.11 9.12 -1.26
CA TYR A 272 15.88 8.54 -2.58
C TYR A 272 16.94 7.50 -2.88
N PHE A 273 16.53 6.41 -3.52
CA PHE A 273 17.46 5.41 -4.00
C PHE A 273 18.20 6.01 -5.20
N LYS A 274 19.48 6.36 -5.01
CA LYS A 274 20.31 6.88 -6.09
C LYS A 274 20.83 5.69 -6.88
N ASN A 275 20.58 5.66 -8.20
CA ASN A 275 21.35 4.80 -9.10
C ASN A 275 22.81 5.22 -8.96
N GLN A 276 23.65 4.32 -8.46
CA GLN A 276 25.09 4.46 -8.46
C GLN A 276 25.63 4.21 -9.86
#